data_91dd6599b75e833d4d5feeb4d18447ca
#
_entry.id   91dd6599b75e833d4d5feeb4d18447ca
#
_cell.length_a   1.000
_cell.length_b   1.000
_cell.length_c   1.000
_cell.angle_alpha   90.00
_cell.angle_beta   90.00
_cell.angle_gamma   90.00
#
_symmetry.space_group_name_H-M   'P 1'
#
loop_
_entity.id
_entity.type
_entity.pdbx_description
1 polymer ?
#
loop_
_entity_poly.entity_id
_entity_poly.type
_entity_poly.pdbx_seq_one_letter_code
_entity_poly.pdbx_strand_id
1 'polypeptide(L)'
;EKLVGTDWQINVSKLANQVGLFAGMEIKGDAALTREQAAQMAFNTLKAPLVQYSNKGGNISINGAEINIGASNADYLTSTNKKAQTISNKEINGKAGTYTVEFAEQYYPGLVLSDEYVDDFGRPAVAWAYKNKEIGTYVQTANLVKEYNDTVKGKDIYSDIGYSSISDYDITNIWVDGKAESDADFAKDVKKIAKNNKDTFSATGKGVLLQVFVDDEKEEITFVVINTYLAVAGADYNTKGEYLLLDVKGLGSKKADLDNLEEYKKDDVVLVTAAYDYDDNAYVVKSVEDAESTKDVTITAYTTSAEKTDKTTQYVVKTITSDSKYDVAKKADWGMSYLDDYNKDTDSLKDATYNLYFDTYGNVIGIEQVEAKATYIFVVGYEQGSTVLSKATDKALIINTDGTMEEVTVRDDKATGDAASRI
;
A
#
# COMPACT_ATOMS: atom_id res chain seq x y z
N GLU A 1 -2.83 40.29 -25.82
CA GLU A 1 -3.66 40.47 -24.60
C GLU A 1 -2.87 41.23 -23.55
N LYS A 2 -3.51 42.19 -22.87
CA LYS A 2 -2.84 42.95 -21.82
C LYS A 2 -2.92 42.14 -20.52
N LEU A 3 -1.77 41.71 -20.03
CA LEU A 3 -1.62 41.05 -18.72
C LEU A 3 -1.58 42.09 -17.55
N VAL A 4 -2.02 43.32 -17.82
CA VAL A 4 -2.08 44.42 -16.88
C VAL A 4 -3.39 45.20 -17.09
N GLY A 5 -3.83 45.94 -16.08
CA GLY A 5 -5.10 46.70 -16.09
C GLY A 5 -6.20 45.97 -15.31
N THR A 6 -7.45 46.44 -15.44
CA THR A 6 -8.60 45.94 -14.65
C THR A 6 -8.90 44.42 -14.90
N ASP A 7 -8.62 43.93 -16.07
CA ASP A 7 -8.96 42.54 -16.50
C ASP A 7 -7.74 41.59 -16.46
N TRP A 8 -6.66 42.01 -15.80
CA TRP A 8 -5.42 41.24 -15.81
C TRP A 8 -5.59 39.80 -15.27
N GLN A 9 -6.40 39.60 -14.24
CA GLN A 9 -6.64 38.29 -13.63
C GLN A 9 -7.28 37.32 -14.64
N ILE A 10 -8.30 37.79 -15.38
CA ILE A 10 -8.97 36.98 -16.40
C ILE A 10 -7.99 36.63 -17.53
N ASN A 11 -7.21 37.59 -17.97
CA ASN A 11 -6.26 37.40 -19.06
C ASN A 11 -5.10 36.48 -18.68
N VAL A 12 -4.60 36.60 -17.43
CA VAL A 12 -3.58 35.69 -16.91
C VAL A 12 -4.13 34.27 -16.74
N SER A 13 -5.33 34.12 -16.18
CA SER A 13 -5.95 32.82 -16.00
C SER A 13 -6.25 32.13 -17.36
N LYS A 14 -6.70 32.90 -18.33
CA LYS A 14 -6.93 32.38 -19.70
C LYS A 14 -5.62 31.92 -20.33
N LEU A 15 -4.55 32.70 -20.24
CA LEU A 15 -3.23 32.30 -20.77
C LEU A 15 -2.68 31.07 -20.03
N ALA A 16 -2.81 31.03 -18.70
CA ALA A 16 -2.38 29.88 -17.89
C ALA A 16 -3.11 28.57 -18.31
N ASN A 17 -4.39 28.65 -18.56
CA ASN A 17 -5.15 27.50 -19.12
C ASN A 17 -4.65 27.12 -20.52
N GLN A 18 -4.41 28.09 -21.39
CA GLN A 18 -3.96 27.83 -22.77
C GLN A 18 -2.59 27.15 -22.84
N VAL A 19 -1.69 27.47 -21.90
CA VAL A 19 -0.35 26.85 -21.83
C VAL A 19 -0.32 25.60 -20.95
N GLY A 20 -1.48 25.16 -20.43
CA GLY A 20 -1.57 23.95 -19.61
C GLY A 20 -1.10 24.12 -18.17
N LEU A 21 -0.91 25.36 -17.67
CA LEU A 21 -0.40 25.60 -16.31
C LEU A 21 -1.34 25.04 -15.23
N PHE A 22 -2.66 25.02 -15.51
CA PHE A 22 -3.68 24.51 -14.60
C PHE A 22 -4.15 23.10 -14.94
N ALA A 23 -3.43 22.39 -15.80
CA ALA A 23 -3.77 21.01 -16.14
C ALA A 23 -3.77 20.11 -14.88
N GLY A 24 -4.83 19.29 -14.75
CA GLY A 24 -4.99 18.40 -13.60
C GLY A 24 -5.42 19.09 -12.30
N MET A 25 -5.83 20.36 -12.34
CA MET A 25 -6.23 21.10 -11.14
C MET A 25 -7.53 21.86 -11.34
N GLU A 26 -8.31 21.93 -10.26
CA GLU A 26 -9.41 22.90 -10.13
C GLU A 26 -8.93 24.11 -9.34
N ILE A 27 -8.74 25.24 -10.02
CA ILE A 27 -8.29 26.51 -9.41
C ILE A 27 -9.48 27.46 -9.29
N LYS A 28 -9.74 27.95 -8.06
CA LYS A 28 -10.67 29.05 -7.78
C LYS A 28 -9.89 30.34 -7.67
N GLY A 29 -10.24 31.33 -8.49
CA GLY A 29 -9.46 32.56 -8.65
C GLY A 29 -9.31 33.45 -7.41
N ASP A 30 -10.14 33.21 -6.39
CA ASP A 30 -10.20 33.96 -5.12
C ASP A 30 -9.71 33.16 -3.92
N ALA A 31 -9.31 31.88 -4.11
CA ALA A 31 -8.84 31.01 -3.05
C ALA A 31 -7.30 30.92 -3.01
N ALA A 32 -6.75 30.74 -1.81
CA ALA A 32 -5.34 30.40 -1.66
C ALA A 32 -5.05 29.02 -2.24
N LEU A 33 -3.90 28.88 -2.89
CA LEU A 33 -3.44 27.59 -3.41
C LEU A 33 -3.06 26.65 -2.26
N THR A 34 -3.42 25.39 -2.40
CA THR A 34 -2.86 24.32 -1.55
C THR A 34 -1.40 24.04 -1.93
N ARG A 35 -0.66 23.37 -1.04
CA ARG A 35 0.73 22.94 -1.35
C ARG A 35 0.77 22.00 -2.57
N GLU A 36 -0.20 21.11 -2.68
CA GLU A 36 -0.35 20.18 -3.80
C GLU A 36 -0.61 20.95 -5.11
N GLN A 37 -1.55 21.90 -5.12
CA GLN A 37 -1.80 22.74 -6.30
C GLN A 37 -0.56 23.55 -6.71
N ALA A 38 0.20 24.09 -5.74
CA ALA A 38 1.44 24.79 -6.04
C ALA A 38 2.51 23.86 -6.64
N ALA A 39 2.65 22.63 -6.14
CA ALA A 39 3.55 21.63 -6.68
C ALA A 39 3.13 21.23 -8.10
N GLN A 40 1.84 20.98 -8.34
CA GLN A 40 1.31 20.66 -9.67
C GLN A 40 1.53 21.83 -10.67
N MET A 41 1.32 23.07 -10.24
CA MET A 41 1.62 24.24 -11.10
C MET A 41 3.11 24.32 -11.44
N ALA A 42 4.00 24.07 -10.47
CA ALA A 42 5.44 24.03 -10.71
C ALA A 42 5.81 22.93 -11.73
N PHE A 43 5.26 21.74 -11.56
CA PHE A 43 5.42 20.63 -12.51
C PHE A 43 4.93 20.99 -13.92
N ASN A 44 3.72 21.54 -14.04
CA ASN A 44 3.17 21.99 -15.31
C ASN A 44 4.02 23.09 -15.95
N THR A 45 4.65 23.94 -15.14
CA THR A 45 5.57 24.98 -15.64
C THR A 45 6.79 24.35 -16.31
N LEU A 46 7.33 23.25 -15.78
CA LEU A 46 8.46 22.54 -16.39
C LEU A 46 8.12 22.05 -17.81
N LYS A 47 6.87 21.67 -18.03
CA LYS A 47 6.33 21.19 -19.32
C LYS A 47 5.78 22.31 -20.21
N ALA A 48 5.71 23.54 -19.72
CA ALA A 48 5.17 24.65 -20.50
C ALA A 48 6.01 24.92 -21.76
N PRO A 49 5.37 25.10 -22.93
CA PRO A 49 6.08 25.32 -24.16
C PRO A 49 6.76 26.71 -24.17
N LEU A 50 7.99 26.75 -24.62
CA LEU A 50 8.72 28.00 -24.84
C LEU A 50 8.23 28.69 -26.10
N VAL A 51 8.20 30.01 -26.03
CA VAL A 51 7.86 30.86 -27.16
C VAL A 51 9.05 31.74 -27.54
N GLN A 52 9.10 32.10 -28.82
CA GLN A 52 10.02 33.05 -29.38
C GLN A 52 9.26 34.17 -30.12
N TYR A 53 9.89 35.32 -30.15
CA TYR A 53 9.40 36.46 -30.92
C TYR A 53 10.38 36.79 -32.00
N SER A 54 9.92 36.90 -33.25
CA SER A 54 10.76 37.36 -34.36
C SER A 54 11.16 38.83 -34.17
N ASN A 55 10.29 39.60 -33.50
CA ASN A 55 10.59 40.96 -33.06
C ASN A 55 10.05 41.12 -31.60
N LYS A 56 10.94 41.47 -30.66
CA LYS A 56 10.56 41.67 -29.26
C LYS A 56 9.82 42.99 -29.01
N GLY A 57 9.71 43.82 -30.02
CA GLY A 57 9.25 45.20 -29.87
C GLY A 57 10.31 46.09 -29.24
N GLY A 58 10.06 47.33 -29.22
CA GLY A 58 10.95 48.31 -28.60
C GLY A 58 10.63 49.70 -29.06
N ASN A 59 11.22 50.71 -28.37
CA ASN A 59 11.14 52.09 -28.78
C ASN A 59 12.40 52.44 -29.57
N ILE A 60 12.24 53.00 -30.75
CA ILE A 60 13.32 53.56 -31.53
C ILE A 60 13.15 55.10 -31.51
N SER A 61 14.19 55.82 -31.12
CA SER A 61 14.22 57.26 -31.21
C SER A 61 14.90 57.69 -32.51
N ILE A 62 14.17 58.34 -33.39
CA ILE A 62 14.66 58.90 -34.63
C ILE A 62 14.42 60.41 -34.59
N ASN A 63 15.51 61.22 -34.57
CA ASN A 63 15.43 62.67 -34.53
C ASN A 63 14.57 63.26 -33.39
N GLY A 64 14.57 62.60 -32.23
CA GLY A 64 13.78 63.02 -31.05
C GLY A 64 12.34 62.55 -31.04
N ALA A 65 11.85 61.85 -32.07
CA ALA A 65 10.57 61.18 -32.09
C ALA A 65 10.71 59.71 -31.62
N GLU A 66 9.98 59.28 -30.61
CA GLU A 66 9.92 57.90 -30.18
C GLU A 66 8.90 57.13 -31.01
N ILE A 67 9.37 56.13 -31.73
CA ILE A 67 8.55 55.18 -32.47
C ILE A 67 8.48 53.89 -31.68
N ASN A 68 7.29 53.53 -31.24
CA ASN A 68 7.06 52.24 -30.61
C ASN A 68 6.84 51.18 -31.68
N ILE A 69 7.74 50.19 -31.76
CA ILE A 69 7.58 49.01 -32.60
C ILE A 69 6.95 47.92 -31.75
N GLY A 70 5.75 47.52 -32.10
CA GLY A 70 5.07 46.40 -31.44
C GLY A 70 5.83 45.08 -31.56
N ALA A 71 5.77 44.24 -30.56
CA ALA A 71 6.27 42.87 -30.64
C ALA A 71 5.51 42.07 -31.70
N SER A 72 6.21 41.16 -32.40
CA SER A 72 5.56 40.16 -33.23
C SER A 72 4.69 39.22 -32.42
N ASN A 73 3.85 38.42 -33.05
CA ASN A 73 3.20 37.31 -32.38
C ASN A 73 4.23 36.32 -31.86
N ALA A 74 3.91 35.68 -30.73
CA ALA A 74 4.72 34.64 -30.20
C ALA A 74 4.55 33.36 -31.03
N ASP A 75 5.65 32.76 -31.46
CA ASP A 75 5.70 31.44 -32.09
C ASP A 75 6.29 30.44 -31.12
N TYR A 76 5.87 29.19 -31.16
CA TYR A 76 6.48 28.14 -30.35
C TYR A 76 7.92 27.87 -30.80
N LEU A 77 8.81 27.74 -29.84
CA LEU A 77 10.16 27.22 -30.08
C LEU A 77 10.04 25.70 -30.30
N THR A 78 10.46 25.24 -31.47
CA THR A 78 10.34 23.83 -31.85
C THR A 78 11.67 23.09 -31.77
N SER A 79 11.61 21.76 -31.68
CA SER A 79 12.79 20.89 -31.71
C SER A 79 13.62 21.02 -32.98
N THR A 80 13.04 21.49 -34.07
CA THR A 80 13.78 21.78 -35.32
C THR A 80 14.73 22.97 -35.18
N ASN A 81 14.46 23.91 -34.26
CA ASN A 81 15.27 25.08 -33.98
C ASN A 81 16.25 24.85 -32.85
N LYS A 82 16.13 23.78 -32.09
CA LYS A 82 17.02 23.44 -31.00
C LYS A 82 17.15 21.92 -30.90
N LYS A 83 18.37 21.45 -30.74
CA LYS A 83 18.63 20.03 -30.47
C LYS A 83 18.33 19.76 -29.00
N ALA A 84 17.05 19.57 -28.67
CA ALA A 84 16.56 19.25 -27.35
C ALA A 84 15.63 18.05 -27.42
N GLN A 85 15.63 17.29 -26.38
CA GLN A 85 14.72 16.17 -26.17
C GLN A 85 13.51 16.69 -25.39
N THR A 86 12.28 16.55 -25.92
CA THR A 86 11.11 17.07 -25.23
C THR A 86 10.70 16.15 -24.08
N ILE A 87 10.17 16.72 -23.01
CA ILE A 87 9.67 15.96 -21.85
C ILE A 87 8.29 15.36 -22.15
N SER A 88 7.46 16.05 -22.94
CA SER A 88 6.08 15.65 -23.20
C SER A 88 5.83 15.05 -24.59
N ASN A 89 6.85 14.97 -25.45
CA ASN A 89 6.77 14.40 -26.80
C ASN A 89 5.56 14.85 -27.64
N LYS A 90 5.11 16.09 -27.44
CA LYS A 90 3.92 16.58 -28.14
C LYS A 90 4.25 17.10 -29.51
N GLU A 91 3.58 16.55 -30.52
CA GLU A 91 3.62 17.07 -31.87
C GLU A 91 2.98 18.46 -31.99
N ILE A 92 3.57 19.33 -32.77
CA ILE A 92 3.01 20.64 -33.06
C ILE A 92 2.29 20.61 -34.39
N ASN A 93 1.03 21.01 -34.40
CA ASN A 93 0.22 21.15 -35.59
C ASN A 93 0.16 19.88 -36.46
N GLY A 94 0.19 18.71 -35.85
CA GLY A 94 0.11 17.42 -36.55
C GLY A 94 1.30 17.08 -37.42
N LYS A 95 2.45 17.74 -37.23
CA LYS A 95 3.70 17.45 -37.96
C LYS A 95 4.48 16.39 -37.16
N ALA A 96 4.53 15.21 -37.70
CA ALA A 96 5.31 14.12 -37.13
C ALA A 96 6.77 14.53 -36.93
N GLY A 97 7.33 14.25 -35.78
CA GLY A 97 8.72 14.55 -35.42
C GLY A 97 9.00 16.01 -35.09
N THR A 98 7.99 16.86 -34.98
CA THR A 98 8.16 18.27 -34.60
C THR A 98 7.52 18.51 -33.22
N TYR A 99 8.35 18.76 -32.22
CA TYR A 99 7.95 18.94 -30.85
C TYR A 99 8.19 20.37 -30.37
N THR A 100 7.38 20.86 -29.42
CA THR A 100 7.67 22.09 -28.68
C THR A 100 8.82 21.87 -27.73
N VAL A 101 9.76 22.85 -27.68
CA VAL A 101 10.78 22.89 -26.61
C VAL A 101 10.11 23.36 -25.34
N GLU A 102 10.24 22.59 -24.26
CA GLU A 102 9.65 22.87 -22.98
C GLU A 102 10.59 23.73 -22.09
N PHE A 103 10.01 24.42 -21.12
CA PHE A 103 10.75 25.26 -20.18
C PHE A 103 11.91 24.50 -19.51
N ALA A 104 11.63 23.27 -19.05
CA ALA A 104 12.65 22.46 -18.39
C ALA A 104 13.83 22.12 -19.29
N GLU A 105 13.59 21.85 -20.57
CA GLU A 105 14.68 21.54 -21.54
C GLU A 105 15.62 22.71 -21.74
N GLN A 106 15.13 23.92 -21.62
CA GLN A 106 15.93 25.13 -21.75
C GLN A 106 16.71 25.46 -20.48
N TYR A 107 16.07 25.40 -19.34
CA TYR A 107 16.59 25.91 -18.08
C TYR A 107 17.17 24.82 -17.17
N TYR A 108 16.80 23.58 -17.42
CA TYR A 108 17.29 22.41 -16.69
C TYR A 108 17.81 21.34 -17.68
N PRO A 109 18.86 21.60 -18.45
CA PRO A 109 19.30 20.76 -19.59
C PRO A 109 19.84 19.38 -19.16
N GLY A 110 19.81 19.04 -17.92
CA GLY A 110 20.15 17.70 -17.41
C GLY A 110 18.96 16.95 -16.87
N LEU A 111 17.76 17.53 -16.94
CA LEU A 111 16.52 16.88 -16.49
C LEU A 111 16.05 15.90 -17.58
N VAL A 112 15.86 14.65 -17.18
CA VAL A 112 15.40 13.56 -18.04
C VAL A 112 14.18 12.90 -17.40
N LEU A 113 13.19 12.62 -18.22
CA LEU A 113 12.04 11.79 -17.88
C LEU A 113 12.17 10.47 -18.62
N SER A 114 12.08 9.37 -17.91
CA SER A 114 11.88 8.03 -18.46
C SER A 114 10.44 7.61 -18.17
N ASP A 115 9.69 7.26 -19.21
CA ASP A 115 8.31 6.81 -19.16
C ASP A 115 8.16 5.27 -19.27
N GLU A 116 9.27 4.58 -19.49
CA GLU A 116 9.36 3.12 -19.48
C GLU A 116 10.02 2.67 -18.17
N TYR A 117 9.36 2.87 -17.07
CA TYR A 117 9.88 2.56 -15.76
C TYR A 117 8.83 1.87 -14.88
N VAL A 118 9.28 1.16 -13.86
CA VAL A 118 8.43 0.63 -12.80
C VAL A 118 8.98 1.09 -11.45
N ASP A 119 8.09 1.27 -10.49
CA ASP A 119 8.52 1.54 -9.12
C ASP A 119 8.95 0.26 -8.39
N ASP A 120 9.29 0.39 -7.13
CA ASP A 120 9.75 -0.73 -6.29
C ASP A 120 8.76 -1.90 -6.22
N PHE A 121 7.47 -1.66 -6.40
CA PHE A 121 6.44 -2.69 -6.41
C PHE A 121 6.12 -3.24 -7.81
N GLY A 122 6.73 -2.71 -8.86
CA GLY A 122 6.43 -3.07 -10.24
C GLY A 122 5.26 -2.32 -10.85
N ARG A 123 4.79 -1.22 -10.22
CA ARG A 123 3.75 -0.37 -10.78
C ARG A 123 4.31 0.44 -11.94
N PRO A 124 3.60 0.55 -13.07
CA PRO A 124 3.99 1.43 -14.16
C PRO A 124 4.27 2.83 -13.64
N ALA A 125 5.43 3.37 -13.92
CA ALA A 125 5.91 4.61 -13.33
C ALA A 125 6.69 5.44 -14.34
N VAL A 126 6.91 6.70 -14.01
CA VAL A 126 7.86 7.59 -14.66
C VAL A 126 8.99 7.91 -13.68
N ALA A 127 10.21 7.86 -14.15
CA ALA A 127 11.37 8.21 -13.36
C ALA A 127 11.95 9.54 -13.82
N TRP A 128 12.19 10.43 -12.88
CA TRP A 128 12.88 11.70 -13.12
C TRP A 128 14.33 11.60 -12.69
N ALA A 129 15.22 12.01 -13.54
CA ALA A 129 16.63 12.12 -13.24
C ALA A 129 17.18 13.51 -13.62
N TYR A 130 18.15 14.01 -12.84
CA TYR A 130 18.89 15.24 -13.15
C TYR A 130 20.38 14.98 -13.13
N LYS A 131 21.03 15.22 -14.25
CA LYS A 131 22.48 14.96 -14.43
C LYS A 131 22.86 13.53 -14.04
N ASN A 132 22.10 12.56 -14.51
CA ASN A 132 22.25 11.11 -14.25
C ASN A 132 22.06 10.69 -12.77
N LYS A 133 21.48 11.57 -11.95
CA LYS A 133 21.05 11.20 -10.59
C LYS A 133 19.54 11.14 -10.56
N GLU A 134 19.00 10.04 -10.12
CA GLU A 134 17.55 9.89 -9.89
C GLU A 134 17.07 10.91 -8.87
N ILE A 135 15.95 11.58 -9.19
CA ILE A 135 15.26 12.53 -8.31
C ILE A 135 14.09 11.84 -7.62
N GLY A 136 13.37 10.99 -8.36
CA GLY A 136 12.25 10.25 -7.86
C GLY A 136 11.49 9.52 -8.96
N THR A 137 10.77 8.50 -8.54
CA THR A 137 9.92 7.64 -9.36
C THR A 137 8.48 7.83 -8.96
N TYR A 138 7.60 8.03 -9.92
CA TYR A 138 6.19 8.38 -9.71
C TYR A 138 5.28 7.45 -10.50
N VAL A 139 4.37 6.78 -9.82
CA VAL A 139 3.40 5.86 -10.42
C VAL A 139 2.50 6.59 -11.41
N GLN A 140 2.27 5.96 -12.55
CA GLN A 140 1.34 6.44 -13.59
C GLN A 140 -0.11 6.15 -13.19
N THR A 141 -0.63 6.92 -12.23
CA THR A 141 -1.99 6.73 -11.71
C THR A 141 -3.09 6.90 -12.73
N ALA A 142 -2.81 7.58 -13.85
CA ALA A 142 -3.77 7.69 -14.96
C ALA A 142 -4.10 6.33 -15.61
N ASN A 143 -3.18 5.38 -15.54
CA ASN A 143 -3.34 4.03 -16.08
C ASN A 143 -3.96 3.05 -15.05
N LEU A 144 -4.13 3.48 -13.79
CA LEU A 144 -4.76 2.66 -12.76
C LEU A 144 -6.27 2.60 -13.00
N VAL A 145 -6.75 1.43 -13.41
CA VAL A 145 -8.17 1.20 -13.69
C VAL A 145 -8.92 0.82 -12.42
N LYS A 146 -8.32 -0.04 -11.59
CA LYS A 146 -8.98 -0.59 -10.42
C LYS A 146 -8.03 -1.04 -9.34
N GLU A 147 -8.51 -0.96 -8.10
CA GLU A 147 -7.89 -1.52 -6.91
C GLU A 147 -8.86 -2.47 -6.21
N TYR A 148 -8.34 -3.56 -5.68
CA TYR A 148 -9.06 -4.54 -4.89
C TYR A 148 -8.27 -4.85 -3.62
N ASN A 149 -8.99 -4.99 -2.50
CA ASN A 149 -8.43 -5.36 -1.19
C ASN A 149 -9.15 -6.58 -0.58
N ASP A 150 -9.89 -7.29 -1.40
CA ASP A 150 -10.65 -8.49 -1.03
C ASP A 150 -10.53 -9.54 -2.13
N THR A 151 -11.13 -10.69 -1.89
CA THR A 151 -11.24 -11.76 -2.89
C THR A 151 -12.04 -11.31 -4.10
N VAL A 152 -11.45 -11.40 -5.28
CA VAL A 152 -12.09 -11.00 -6.55
C VAL A 152 -12.17 -12.19 -7.51
N LYS A 153 -13.19 -12.21 -8.35
CA LYS A 153 -13.38 -13.23 -9.37
C LYS A 153 -12.91 -12.72 -10.73
N GLY A 154 -12.50 -13.63 -11.60
CA GLY A 154 -12.02 -13.28 -12.92
C GLY A 154 -13.03 -12.46 -13.75
N LYS A 155 -14.35 -12.73 -13.62
CA LYS A 155 -15.40 -11.96 -14.28
C LYS A 155 -15.49 -10.50 -13.82
N ASP A 156 -15.16 -10.24 -12.55
CA ASP A 156 -15.24 -8.89 -11.98
C ASP A 156 -14.08 -8.04 -12.52
N ILE A 157 -12.86 -8.61 -12.54
CA ILE A 157 -11.70 -7.97 -13.18
C ILE A 157 -11.98 -7.70 -14.66
N TYR A 158 -12.50 -8.71 -15.38
CA TYR A 158 -12.88 -8.56 -16.80
C TYR A 158 -13.87 -7.40 -17.04
N SER A 159 -14.86 -7.27 -16.16
CA SER A 159 -15.86 -6.19 -16.25
C SER A 159 -15.25 -4.82 -15.97
N ASP A 160 -14.34 -4.75 -15.01
CA ASP A 160 -13.74 -3.49 -14.55
C ASP A 160 -12.67 -2.95 -15.52
N ILE A 161 -12.00 -3.83 -16.26
CA ILE A 161 -11.09 -3.44 -17.35
C ILE A 161 -11.87 -2.80 -18.52
N GLY A 162 -13.16 -3.16 -18.69
CA GLY A 162 -14.04 -2.56 -19.71
C GLY A 162 -13.84 -3.10 -21.12
N TYR A 163 -13.13 -4.22 -21.31
CA TYR A 163 -12.86 -4.82 -22.61
C TYR A 163 -13.72 -6.04 -22.90
N SER A 164 -14.05 -6.25 -24.18
CA SER A 164 -14.80 -7.41 -24.63
C SER A 164 -13.97 -8.70 -24.63
N SER A 165 -12.66 -8.60 -24.74
CA SER A 165 -11.71 -9.69 -24.63
C SER A 165 -10.37 -9.20 -24.06
N ILE A 166 -9.87 -9.90 -23.04
CA ILE A 166 -8.53 -9.63 -22.49
C ILE A 166 -7.42 -10.08 -23.44
N SER A 167 -7.74 -10.89 -24.46
CA SER A 167 -6.77 -11.34 -25.45
C SER A 167 -6.33 -10.26 -26.43
N ASP A 168 -6.98 -9.10 -26.40
CA ASP A 168 -6.62 -7.95 -27.25
C ASP A 168 -5.41 -7.19 -26.67
N TYR A 169 -5.00 -7.51 -25.44
CA TYR A 169 -3.88 -6.89 -24.77
C TYR A 169 -2.83 -7.93 -24.39
N ASP A 170 -1.58 -7.58 -24.48
CA ASP A 170 -0.48 -8.36 -23.91
C ASP A 170 -0.46 -8.16 -22.40
N ILE A 171 -0.59 -9.25 -21.65
CA ILE A 171 -0.39 -9.21 -20.20
C ILE A 171 1.09 -9.48 -19.97
N THR A 172 1.85 -8.42 -19.92
CA THR A 172 3.30 -8.50 -19.93
C THR A 172 3.88 -8.55 -18.53
N ASN A 173 3.17 -7.99 -17.53
CA ASN A 173 3.76 -7.74 -16.24
C ASN A 173 2.83 -8.15 -15.09
N ILE A 174 3.34 -9.05 -14.26
CA ILE A 174 2.71 -9.48 -13.03
C ILE A 174 3.74 -9.37 -11.93
N TRP A 175 3.43 -8.57 -10.92
CA TRP A 175 4.33 -8.29 -9.83
C TRP A 175 3.69 -8.66 -8.50
N VAL A 176 4.46 -9.28 -7.61
CA VAL A 176 4.07 -9.55 -6.24
C VAL A 176 5.15 -9.02 -5.31
N ASP A 177 4.81 -8.01 -4.52
CA ASP A 177 5.76 -7.33 -3.64
C ASP A 177 7.07 -6.96 -4.36
N GLY A 178 6.96 -6.33 -5.52
CA GLY A 178 8.09 -5.89 -6.32
C GLY A 178 8.85 -6.98 -7.06
N LYS A 179 8.44 -8.25 -6.90
CA LYS A 179 9.05 -9.35 -7.63
C LYS A 179 8.22 -9.69 -8.86
N ALA A 180 8.87 -9.70 -10.01
CA ALA A 180 8.23 -10.14 -11.25
C ALA A 180 7.91 -11.63 -11.15
N GLU A 181 6.65 -11.96 -11.31
CA GLU A 181 6.19 -13.34 -11.28
C GLU A 181 6.15 -13.91 -12.69
N SER A 182 7.00 -14.89 -12.92
CA SER A 182 6.93 -15.74 -14.12
C SER A 182 6.19 -17.06 -13.86
N ASP A 183 5.62 -17.22 -12.66
CA ASP A 183 5.11 -18.51 -12.21
C ASP A 183 3.87 -18.93 -13.00
N ALA A 184 3.87 -20.22 -13.35
CA ALA A 184 2.78 -20.89 -14.04
C ALA A 184 1.44 -20.79 -13.30
N ASP A 185 1.43 -20.57 -11.99
CA ASP A 185 0.20 -20.43 -11.21
C ASP A 185 -0.47 -19.07 -11.41
N PHE A 186 0.30 -17.99 -11.45
CA PHE A 186 -0.24 -16.68 -11.77
C PHE A 186 -0.72 -16.60 -13.24
N ALA A 187 0.01 -17.20 -14.16
CA ALA A 187 -0.43 -17.34 -15.55
C ALA A 187 -1.75 -18.12 -15.70
N LYS A 188 -2.02 -19.07 -14.78
CA LYS A 188 -3.31 -19.77 -14.71
C LYS A 188 -4.42 -18.82 -14.21
N ASP A 189 -4.13 -17.95 -13.26
CA ASP A 189 -5.09 -16.98 -12.74
C ASP A 189 -5.49 -15.94 -13.79
N VAL A 190 -4.55 -15.45 -14.57
CA VAL A 190 -4.83 -14.54 -15.70
C VAL A 190 -5.81 -15.15 -16.68
N LYS A 191 -5.70 -16.45 -16.98
CA LYS A 191 -6.65 -17.17 -17.85
C LYS A 191 -8.07 -17.23 -17.28
N LYS A 192 -8.25 -16.98 -15.99
CA LYS A 192 -9.56 -16.90 -15.35
C LYS A 192 -10.27 -15.57 -15.61
N ILE A 193 -9.57 -14.56 -16.11
CA ILE A 193 -10.15 -13.25 -16.41
C ILE A 193 -10.97 -13.39 -17.69
N ALA A 194 -12.25 -13.67 -17.54
CA ALA A 194 -13.18 -13.88 -18.63
C ALA A 194 -14.62 -13.53 -18.22
N LYS A 195 -15.44 -13.12 -19.17
CA LYS A 195 -16.79 -12.56 -18.97
C LYS A 195 -17.70 -13.33 -18.00
N ASN A 196 -17.59 -14.64 -17.95
CA ASN A 196 -18.47 -15.48 -17.14
C ASN A 196 -17.70 -16.32 -16.11
N ASN A 197 -16.40 -16.12 -15.94
CA ASN A 197 -15.61 -16.91 -15.04
C ASN A 197 -15.82 -16.48 -13.59
N LYS A 198 -16.26 -17.42 -12.75
CA LYS A 198 -16.54 -17.22 -11.32
C LYS A 198 -15.41 -17.69 -10.42
N ASP A 199 -14.33 -18.17 -10.98
CA ASP A 199 -13.18 -18.62 -10.19
C ASP A 199 -12.49 -17.41 -9.56
N THR A 200 -11.98 -17.61 -8.36
CA THR A 200 -11.24 -16.61 -7.62
C THR A 200 -9.86 -16.41 -8.22
N PHE A 201 -9.46 -15.17 -8.33
CA PHE A 201 -8.09 -14.79 -8.63
C PHE A 201 -7.24 -15.06 -7.40
N SER A 202 -6.33 -16.03 -7.44
CA SER A 202 -5.70 -16.61 -6.25
C SER A 202 -4.78 -15.65 -5.51
N ALA A 203 -4.22 -14.65 -6.21
CA ALA A 203 -3.41 -13.61 -5.59
C ALA A 203 -4.22 -12.69 -4.66
N THR A 204 -5.55 -12.60 -4.84
CA THR A 204 -6.43 -11.71 -4.07
C THR A 204 -6.87 -12.32 -2.74
N GLY A 205 -7.34 -11.47 -1.83
CA GLY A 205 -7.85 -11.87 -0.53
C GLY A 205 -8.01 -10.66 0.38
N LYS A 206 -8.62 -10.88 1.54
CA LYS A 206 -8.76 -9.84 2.57
C LYS A 206 -7.41 -9.23 2.92
N GLY A 207 -7.31 -7.90 2.84
CA GLY A 207 -6.10 -7.17 3.19
C GLY A 207 -4.95 -7.24 2.18
N VAL A 208 -5.16 -7.88 1.02
CA VAL A 208 -4.18 -7.90 -0.08
C VAL A 208 -4.59 -6.87 -1.12
N LEU A 209 -3.74 -5.90 -1.39
CA LEU A 209 -3.98 -4.91 -2.43
C LEU A 209 -3.60 -5.50 -3.79
N LEU A 210 -4.57 -5.61 -4.69
CA LEU A 210 -4.34 -5.84 -6.11
C LEU A 210 -4.65 -4.56 -6.87
N GLN A 211 -3.69 -4.04 -7.61
CA GLN A 211 -3.84 -2.92 -8.53
C GLN A 211 -3.79 -3.43 -9.98
N VAL A 212 -4.68 -2.91 -10.82
CA VAL A 212 -4.74 -3.23 -12.24
C VAL A 212 -4.50 -1.96 -13.04
N PHE A 213 -3.42 -1.94 -13.78
CA PHE A 213 -3.04 -0.85 -14.67
C PHE A 213 -3.28 -1.28 -16.13
N VAL A 214 -3.79 -0.36 -16.94
CA VAL A 214 -4.01 -0.57 -18.37
C VAL A 214 -3.37 0.59 -19.12
N ASP A 215 -2.51 0.28 -20.05
CA ASP A 215 -1.91 1.22 -21.01
C ASP A 215 -2.46 0.94 -22.40
N ASP A 216 -3.44 1.75 -22.81
CA ASP A 216 -4.10 1.63 -24.12
C ASP A 216 -3.18 1.94 -25.29
N GLU A 217 -2.15 2.77 -25.08
CA GLU A 217 -1.21 3.13 -26.15
C GLU A 217 -0.22 2.00 -26.42
N LYS A 218 0.13 1.23 -25.40
CA LYS A 218 1.05 0.08 -25.49
C LYS A 218 0.34 -1.25 -25.61
N GLU A 219 -1.00 -1.27 -25.45
CA GLU A 219 -1.83 -2.47 -25.39
C GLU A 219 -1.35 -3.45 -24.28
N GLU A 220 -1.01 -2.89 -23.10
CA GLU A 220 -0.46 -3.62 -21.97
C GLU A 220 -1.36 -3.58 -20.73
N ILE A 221 -1.42 -4.70 -20.01
CA ILE A 221 -2.07 -4.79 -18.69
C ILE A 221 -1.02 -5.24 -17.67
N THR A 222 -0.91 -4.48 -16.58
CA THR A 222 -0.02 -4.80 -15.46
C THR A 222 -0.84 -5.09 -14.21
N PHE A 223 -0.59 -6.24 -13.59
CA PHE A 223 -1.13 -6.62 -12.29
C PHE A 223 -0.07 -6.46 -11.22
N VAL A 224 -0.39 -5.73 -10.17
CA VAL A 224 0.52 -5.50 -9.05
C VAL A 224 -0.15 -5.92 -7.76
N VAL A 225 0.42 -6.89 -7.09
CA VAL A 225 -0.01 -7.39 -5.78
C VAL A 225 0.92 -6.84 -4.71
N ILE A 226 0.35 -6.16 -3.73
CA ILE A 226 1.09 -5.63 -2.58
C ILE A 226 0.48 -6.24 -1.32
N ASN A 227 1.30 -6.98 -0.58
CA ASN A 227 0.92 -7.56 0.69
C ASN A 227 1.28 -6.61 1.84
N THR A 228 0.41 -6.56 2.83
CA THR A 228 0.71 -5.97 4.14
C THR A 228 1.15 -7.07 5.08
N TYR A 229 2.22 -6.83 5.80
CA TYR A 229 2.80 -7.76 6.77
C TYR A 229 2.71 -7.17 8.17
N LEU A 230 2.46 -8.02 9.15
CA LEU A 230 2.66 -7.66 10.54
C LEU A 230 4.13 -7.80 10.90
N ALA A 231 4.65 -6.84 11.65
CA ALA A 231 6.01 -6.86 12.15
C ALA A 231 6.08 -6.41 13.60
N VAL A 232 7.14 -6.82 14.28
CA VAL A 232 7.44 -6.41 15.66
C VAL A 232 8.81 -5.76 15.68
N ALA A 233 8.92 -4.60 16.34
CA ALA A 233 10.20 -3.95 16.53
C ALA A 233 11.09 -4.76 17.47
N GLY A 234 12.22 -5.26 16.95
CA GLY A 234 13.17 -6.08 17.71
C GLY A 234 14.01 -5.30 18.71
N ALA A 235 14.09 -3.98 18.52
CA ALA A 235 14.82 -3.05 19.37
C ALA A 235 14.26 -1.65 19.20
N ASP A 236 14.62 -0.72 20.12
CA ASP A 236 14.38 0.71 19.92
C ASP A 236 15.08 1.19 18.64
N TYR A 237 14.54 2.27 18.03
CA TYR A 237 15.15 2.88 16.86
C TYR A 237 16.64 3.19 17.06
N ASN A 238 17.46 2.78 16.13
CA ASN A 238 18.90 2.97 16.18
C ASN A 238 19.29 4.35 15.64
N THR A 239 19.41 5.34 16.50
CA THR A 239 19.76 6.72 16.15
C THR A 239 21.14 6.92 15.49
N LYS A 240 22.07 5.95 15.67
CA LYS A 240 23.41 6.04 15.07
C LYS A 240 23.46 5.45 13.67
N GLY A 241 22.64 4.44 13.43
CA GLY A 241 22.56 3.75 12.16
C GLY A 241 21.38 4.18 11.32
N GLU A 242 20.50 5.05 11.87
CA GLU A 242 19.31 5.59 11.22
C GLU A 242 18.38 4.50 10.69
N TYR A 243 18.12 3.44 11.47
CA TYR A 243 17.21 2.36 11.10
C TYR A 243 16.42 1.80 12.29
N LEU A 244 15.27 1.21 11.97
CA LEU A 244 14.50 0.34 12.88
C LEU A 244 14.70 -1.12 12.50
N LEU A 245 14.97 -1.97 13.50
CA LEU A 245 15.06 -3.41 13.30
C LEU A 245 13.67 -4.03 13.50
N LEU A 246 13.15 -4.69 12.47
CA LEU A 246 11.83 -5.30 12.47
C LEU A 246 11.93 -6.81 12.28
N ASP A 247 11.18 -7.58 13.06
CA ASP A 247 10.89 -8.98 12.77
C ASP A 247 9.60 -9.04 11.97
N VAL A 248 9.73 -9.16 10.64
CA VAL A 248 8.61 -9.15 9.69
C VAL A 248 8.14 -10.58 9.48
N LYS A 249 6.90 -10.85 9.83
CA LYS A 249 6.33 -12.20 9.70
C LYS A 249 6.32 -12.66 8.25
N GLY A 250 6.88 -13.85 8.02
CA GLY A 250 7.06 -14.42 6.69
C GLY A 250 8.27 -13.92 5.89
N LEU A 251 8.91 -12.81 6.29
CA LEU A 251 10.11 -12.25 5.64
C LEU A 251 11.35 -12.26 6.53
N GLY A 252 11.19 -12.54 7.85
CA GLY A 252 12.27 -12.54 8.83
C GLY A 252 12.75 -11.14 9.21
N SER A 253 13.92 -11.07 9.84
CA SER A 253 14.48 -9.81 10.34
C SER A 253 14.87 -8.87 9.21
N LYS A 254 14.40 -7.62 9.27
CA LYS A 254 14.61 -6.56 8.28
C LYS A 254 15.06 -5.27 8.97
N LYS A 255 15.87 -4.49 8.26
CA LYS A 255 16.16 -3.12 8.63
C LYS A 255 15.25 -2.21 7.81
N ALA A 256 14.52 -1.32 8.48
CA ALA A 256 13.80 -0.24 7.85
C ALA A 256 14.62 1.05 8.02
N ASP A 257 15.10 1.59 6.92
CA ASP A 257 15.81 2.86 6.81
C ASP A 257 14.88 3.84 6.08
N LEU A 258 13.96 4.42 6.85
CA LEU A 258 12.91 5.30 6.36
C LEU A 258 12.80 6.50 7.31
N ASP A 259 12.27 7.61 6.81
CA ASP A 259 12.01 8.80 7.60
C ASP A 259 10.92 8.55 8.68
N ASN A 260 11.03 9.28 9.80
CA ASN A 260 10.04 9.32 10.89
C ASN A 260 9.84 7.99 11.66
N LEU A 261 10.91 7.22 11.83
CA LEU A 261 10.89 5.99 12.62
C LEU A 261 11.44 6.16 14.07
N GLU A 262 11.86 7.36 14.47
CA GLU A 262 12.58 7.64 15.72
C GLU A 262 11.76 7.36 16.99
N GLU A 263 10.43 7.37 16.88
CA GLU A 263 9.52 7.17 18.00
C GLU A 263 9.30 5.69 18.35
N TYR A 264 9.59 4.77 17.42
CA TYR A 264 9.36 3.34 17.63
C TYR A 264 10.31 2.73 18.64
N LYS A 265 9.74 1.88 19.50
CA LYS A 265 10.41 1.18 20.59
C LYS A 265 10.37 -0.32 20.37
N LYS A 266 11.24 -1.00 21.09
CA LYS A 266 11.21 -2.46 21.15
C LYS A 266 9.81 -2.95 21.52
N ASP A 267 9.39 -4.03 20.87
CA ASP A 267 8.10 -4.71 21.03
C ASP A 267 6.88 -3.93 20.48
N ASP A 268 7.09 -2.76 19.83
CA ASP A 268 6.02 -2.11 19.09
C ASP A 268 5.60 -2.99 17.90
N VAL A 269 4.27 -3.10 17.73
CA VAL A 269 3.67 -3.88 16.63
C VAL A 269 3.26 -2.93 15.52
N VAL A 270 3.75 -3.19 14.32
CA VAL A 270 3.57 -2.33 13.16
C VAL A 270 3.13 -3.11 11.93
N LEU A 271 2.54 -2.40 10.98
CA LEU A 271 2.28 -2.89 9.63
C LEU A 271 3.40 -2.44 8.71
N VAL A 272 3.84 -3.33 7.84
CA VAL A 272 4.86 -3.00 6.84
C VAL A 272 4.44 -3.46 5.46
N THR A 273 4.87 -2.71 4.44
CA THR A 273 4.98 -3.21 3.08
C THR A 273 6.44 -3.40 2.75
N ALA A 274 6.74 -4.39 1.93
CA ALA A 274 8.10 -4.68 1.51
C ALA A 274 8.12 -5.00 0.01
N ALA A 275 9.18 -4.59 -0.66
CA ALA A 275 9.39 -4.88 -2.07
C ALA A 275 10.72 -5.61 -2.29
N TYR A 276 10.72 -6.48 -3.28
CA TYR A 276 11.91 -7.25 -3.65
C TYR A 276 12.91 -6.35 -4.38
N ASP A 277 14.08 -6.23 -3.82
CA ASP A 277 15.20 -5.53 -4.42
C ASP A 277 16.07 -6.53 -5.19
N TYR A 278 16.23 -6.31 -6.49
CA TYR A 278 17.01 -7.20 -7.36
C TYR A 278 18.51 -7.03 -7.20
N ASP A 279 18.97 -5.88 -6.74
CA ASP A 279 20.39 -5.62 -6.49
C ASP A 279 20.85 -6.35 -5.22
N ASP A 280 20.05 -6.28 -4.18
CA ASP A 280 20.31 -6.96 -2.90
C ASP A 280 19.82 -8.40 -2.88
N ASN A 281 19.02 -8.82 -3.86
CA ASN A 281 18.36 -10.12 -3.93
C ASN A 281 17.57 -10.45 -2.64
N ALA A 282 16.87 -9.45 -2.10
CA ALA A 282 16.18 -9.50 -0.83
C ALA A 282 14.94 -8.59 -0.80
N TYR A 283 14.02 -8.87 0.13
CA TYR A 283 12.92 -7.94 0.41
C TYR A 283 13.42 -6.79 1.30
N VAL A 284 13.08 -5.57 0.90
CA VAL A 284 13.37 -4.32 1.61
C VAL A 284 12.06 -3.69 2.05
N VAL A 285 12.00 -3.20 3.29
CA VAL A 285 10.83 -2.52 3.85
C VAL A 285 10.64 -1.18 3.14
N LYS A 286 9.43 -0.90 2.69
CA LYS A 286 9.06 0.31 1.94
C LYS A 286 8.10 1.23 2.69
N SER A 287 7.35 0.70 3.67
CA SER A 287 6.56 1.49 4.60
C SER A 287 6.51 0.86 5.98
N VAL A 288 6.36 1.68 7.00
CA VAL A 288 6.09 1.29 8.38
C VAL A 288 4.95 2.16 8.88
N GLU A 289 3.89 1.54 9.39
CA GLU A 289 2.70 2.20 9.92
C GLU A 289 2.30 1.54 11.23
N ASP A 290 1.63 2.28 12.12
CA ASP A 290 1.11 1.72 13.36
C ASP A 290 0.04 0.68 13.07
N ALA A 291 0.08 -0.46 13.74
CA ALA A 291 -1.00 -1.43 13.70
C ALA A 291 -2.11 -1.02 14.68
N GLU A 292 -3.31 -0.77 14.18
CA GLU A 292 -4.46 -0.62 15.07
C GLU A 292 -4.66 -1.90 15.88
N SER A 293 -5.04 -1.77 17.15
CA SER A 293 -5.24 -2.93 18.01
C SER A 293 -6.42 -2.78 18.96
N THR A 294 -7.07 -3.91 19.27
CA THR A 294 -8.03 -4.03 20.38
C THR A 294 -7.46 -4.97 21.41
N LYS A 295 -7.35 -4.50 22.65
CA LYS A 295 -6.74 -5.24 23.75
C LYS A 295 -7.78 -6.06 24.53
N ASP A 296 -7.32 -7.13 25.17
CA ASP A 296 -8.08 -7.96 26.12
C ASP A 296 -9.41 -8.49 25.53
N VAL A 297 -9.39 -8.94 24.29
CA VAL A 297 -10.58 -9.43 23.57
C VAL A 297 -10.84 -10.89 23.91
N THR A 298 -12.06 -11.20 24.38
CA THR A 298 -12.53 -12.58 24.53
C THR A 298 -13.22 -13.03 23.24
N ILE A 299 -12.71 -14.07 22.61
CA ILE A 299 -13.27 -14.62 21.37
C ILE A 299 -14.45 -15.53 21.72
N THR A 300 -15.65 -15.17 21.24
CA THR A 300 -16.88 -15.93 21.48
C THR A 300 -17.18 -16.94 20.37
N ALA A 301 -16.78 -16.63 19.14
CA ALA A 301 -16.93 -17.52 18.00
C ALA A 301 -15.85 -17.23 16.95
N TYR A 302 -15.56 -18.22 16.12
CA TYR A 302 -14.70 -18.08 14.94
C TYR A 302 -15.10 -19.09 13.86
N THR A 303 -14.70 -18.83 12.62
CA THR A 303 -14.88 -19.75 11.50
C THR A 303 -13.55 -20.10 10.89
N THR A 304 -13.46 -21.32 10.40
CA THR A 304 -12.26 -21.81 9.70
C THR A 304 -12.61 -22.32 8.31
N SER A 305 -11.65 -22.33 7.41
CA SER A 305 -11.71 -23.05 6.15
C SER A 305 -10.52 -24.00 6.01
N ALA A 306 -10.73 -25.11 5.31
CA ALA A 306 -9.65 -26.02 4.97
C ALA A 306 -8.95 -25.50 3.73
N GLU A 307 -7.64 -25.29 3.81
CA GLU A 307 -6.78 -25.03 2.67
C GLU A 307 -5.94 -26.26 2.38
N LYS A 308 -5.99 -26.72 1.13
CA LYS A 308 -5.25 -27.91 0.69
C LYS A 308 -3.96 -27.46 0.02
N THR A 309 -2.85 -27.91 0.56
CA THR A 309 -1.56 -27.94 -0.12
C THR A 309 -1.36 -29.32 -0.74
N ASP A 310 -0.36 -29.49 -1.61
CA ASP A 310 -0.11 -30.77 -2.30
C ASP A 310 0.07 -31.98 -1.34
N LYS A 311 0.35 -31.75 -0.08
CA LYS A 311 0.67 -32.80 0.89
C LYS A 311 -0.15 -32.77 2.18
N THR A 312 -0.76 -31.63 2.53
CA THR A 312 -1.45 -31.46 3.82
C THR A 312 -2.75 -30.66 3.67
N THR A 313 -3.68 -30.85 4.60
CA THR A 313 -4.81 -29.95 4.77
C THR A 313 -4.55 -29.13 6.01
N GLN A 314 -4.44 -27.80 5.82
CA GLN A 314 -4.31 -26.85 6.90
C GLN A 314 -5.66 -26.15 7.11
N TYR A 315 -6.01 -25.88 8.36
CA TYR A 315 -7.20 -25.10 8.68
C TYR A 315 -6.77 -23.68 9.05
N VAL A 316 -7.30 -22.72 8.31
CA VAL A 316 -7.05 -21.31 8.56
C VAL A 316 -8.29 -20.61 9.11
N VAL A 317 -8.09 -19.70 10.05
CA VAL A 317 -9.17 -18.88 10.62
C VAL A 317 -9.59 -17.84 9.60
N LYS A 318 -10.90 -17.72 9.36
CA LYS A 318 -11.47 -16.75 8.39
C LYS A 318 -12.21 -15.60 9.04
N THR A 319 -12.85 -15.85 10.17
CA THR A 319 -13.51 -14.79 10.93
C THR A 319 -13.33 -15.02 12.43
N ILE A 320 -13.26 -13.93 13.17
CA ILE A 320 -13.22 -13.90 14.63
C ILE A 320 -14.42 -13.06 15.10
N THR A 321 -15.10 -13.51 16.13
CA THR A 321 -16.22 -12.80 16.75
C THR A 321 -15.95 -12.60 18.24
N SER A 322 -16.06 -11.35 18.67
CA SER A 322 -16.13 -10.95 20.08
C SER A 322 -17.41 -10.13 20.26
N ASP A 323 -17.34 -8.88 20.65
CA ASP A 323 -18.46 -7.93 20.61
C ASP A 323 -18.83 -7.55 19.16
N SER A 324 -17.88 -7.64 18.26
CA SER A 324 -18.03 -7.46 16.82
C SER A 324 -17.49 -8.66 16.06
N LYS A 325 -17.89 -8.79 14.80
CA LYS A 325 -17.35 -9.79 13.89
C LYS A 325 -16.30 -9.15 13.00
N TYR A 326 -15.12 -9.74 12.97
CA TYR A 326 -13.98 -9.32 12.16
C TYR A 326 -13.64 -10.38 11.12
N ASP A 327 -13.31 -9.95 9.91
CA ASP A 327 -12.68 -10.81 8.93
C ASP A 327 -11.18 -10.94 9.25
N VAL A 328 -10.58 -12.06 8.87
CA VAL A 328 -9.15 -12.32 9.04
C VAL A 328 -8.45 -12.09 7.71
N ALA A 329 -7.37 -11.34 7.73
CA ALA A 329 -6.57 -11.04 6.55
C ALA A 329 -5.99 -12.33 5.93
N LYS A 330 -5.84 -12.34 4.61
CA LYS A 330 -5.24 -13.49 3.91
C LYS A 330 -3.82 -13.79 4.39
N LYS A 331 -3.10 -12.75 4.80
CA LYS A 331 -1.72 -12.85 5.31
C LYS A 331 -1.63 -12.87 6.84
N ALA A 332 -2.73 -13.16 7.52
CA ALA A 332 -2.73 -13.33 8.98
C ALA A 332 -1.84 -14.49 9.45
N ASP A 333 -1.60 -15.49 8.59
CA ASP A 333 -0.68 -16.60 8.87
C ASP A 333 0.76 -16.12 9.11
N TRP A 334 1.07 -14.89 8.71
CA TRP A 334 2.35 -14.22 8.99
C TRP A 334 2.30 -13.36 10.25
N GLY A 335 1.15 -13.36 10.93
CA GLY A 335 0.90 -12.62 12.13
C GLY A 335 1.56 -13.19 13.37
N MET A 336 1.00 -12.87 14.52
CA MET A 336 1.44 -13.36 15.81
C MET A 336 1.13 -14.86 15.95
N SER A 337 1.97 -15.55 16.70
CA SER A 337 2.20 -16.99 16.70
C SER A 337 1.00 -17.93 16.76
N TYR A 338 -0.13 -17.47 17.25
CA TYR A 338 -1.26 -18.38 17.48
C TYR A 338 -2.03 -18.77 16.21
N LEU A 339 -2.03 -17.94 15.17
CA LEU A 339 -2.66 -18.25 13.89
C LEU A 339 -1.78 -19.12 12.99
N ASP A 340 -0.47 -19.03 13.14
CA ASP A 340 0.48 -19.81 12.36
C ASP A 340 0.40 -21.30 12.67
N ASP A 341 0.21 -21.65 13.95
CA ASP A 341 0.22 -23.02 14.45
C ASP A 341 -1.18 -23.57 14.76
N TYR A 342 -2.25 -22.82 14.40
CA TYR A 342 -3.62 -23.21 14.73
C TYR A 342 -4.00 -24.57 14.13
N ASN A 343 -4.35 -25.52 14.98
CA ASN A 343 -4.89 -26.81 14.63
C ASN A 343 -6.33 -26.96 15.16
N LYS A 344 -7.31 -27.00 14.25
CA LYS A 344 -8.73 -27.05 14.64
C LYS A 344 -9.12 -28.23 15.53
N ASP A 345 -8.35 -29.34 15.47
CA ASP A 345 -8.66 -30.58 16.18
C ASP A 345 -8.13 -30.55 17.63
N THR A 346 -7.17 -29.67 17.93
CA THR A 346 -6.55 -29.53 19.25
C THR A 346 -6.72 -28.15 19.87
N ASP A 347 -6.95 -27.11 19.07
CA ASP A 347 -6.91 -25.73 19.52
C ASP A 347 -8.30 -25.08 19.53
N SER A 348 -8.54 -24.27 20.54
CA SER A 348 -9.73 -23.43 20.65
C SER A 348 -9.32 -22.00 20.94
N LEU A 349 -9.81 -21.07 20.13
CA LEU A 349 -9.62 -19.64 20.37
C LEU A 349 -10.56 -19.08 21.44
N LYS A 350 -11.56 -19.87 21.94
CA LYS A 350 -12.62 -19.34 22.81
C LYS A 350 -12.24 -19.18 24.27
N ASP A 351 -11.26 -19.93 24.74
CA ASP A 351 -10.99 -20.06 26.17
C ASP A 351 -9.83 -19.17 26.65
N ALA A 352 -9.45 -18.17 25.84
CA ALA A 352 -8.36 -17.26 26.16
C ALA A 352 -8.70 -15.82 25.75
N THR A 353 -7.93 -14.89 26.27
CA THR A 353 -8.01 -13.46 25.95
C THR A 353 -6.86 -13.10 25.01
N TYR A 354 -7.14 -12.23 24.06
CA TYR A 354 -6.21 -11.85 23.01
C TYR A 354 -6.13 -10.33 22.82
N ASN A 355 -5.00 -9.86 22.36
CA ASN A 355 -4.87 -8.60 21.65
C ASN A 355 -5.05 -8.89 20.16
N LEU A 356 -5.96 -8.16 19.50
CA LEU A 356 -6.17 -8.24 18.05
C LEU A 356 -5.45 -7.09 17.38
N TYR A 357 -4.74 -7.37 16.31
CA TYR A 357 -4.08 -6.38 15.47
C TYR A 357 -4.76 -6.37 14.10
N PHE A 358 -4.95 -5.17 13.53
CA PHE A 358 -5.71 -4.97 12.30
C PHE A 358 -4.81 -4.42 11.19
N ASP A 359 -5.12 -4.84 9.95
CA ASP A 359 -4.58 -4.19 8.76
C ASP A 359 -5.29 -2.86 8.48
N THR A 360 -4.83 -2.11 7.50
CA THR A 360 -5.39 -0.80 7.11
C THR A 360 -6.84 -0.89 6.59
N TYR A 361 -7.34 -2.10 6.34
CA TYR A 361 -8.70 -2.37 5.87
C TYR A 361 -9.62 -2.89 6.98
N GLY A 362 -9.12 -2.99 8.21
CA GLY A 362 -9.87 -3.45 9.38
C GLY A 362 -9.99 -4.97 9.50
N ASN A 363 -9.20 -5.75 8.77
CA ASN A 363 -9.14 -7.19 8.96
C ASN A 363 -8.11 -7.55 10.03
N VAL A 364 -8.39 -8.60 10.81
CA VAL A 364 -7.42 -9.11 11.78
C VAL A 364 -6.23 -9.69 11.02
N ILE A 365 -5.06 -9.09 11.21
CA ILE A 365 -3.81 -9.54 10.58
C ILE A 365 -2.93 -10.33 11.56
N GLY A 366 -3.18 -10.19 12.87
CA GLY A 366 -2.51 -10.98 13.89
C GLY A 366 -3.23 -10.97 15.21
N ILE A 367 -2.94 -11.98 16.04
CA ILE A 367 -3.42 -12.05 17.41
C ILE A 367 -2.26 -12.41 18.34
N GLU A 368 -2.32 -11.88 19.54
CA GLU A 368 -1.39 -12.19 20.63
C GLU A 368 -2.21 -12.67 21.83
N GLN A 369 -1.93 -13.87 22.30
CA GLN A 369 -2.59 -14.36 23.48
C GLN A 369 -2.10 -13.59 24.72
N VAL A 370 -3.03 -12.99 25.45
CA VAL A 370 -2.74 -12.35 26.71
C VAL A 370 -2.59 -13.44 27.76
N GLU A 371 -1.41 -13.54 28.36
CA GLU A 371 -1.25 -14.44 29.49
C GLU A 371 -2.21 -14.03 30.61
N ALA A 372 -3.05 -14.97 31.04
CA ALA A 372 -3.90 -14.75 32.19
C ALA A 372 -3.02 -14.36 33.38
N LYS A 373 -3.28 -13.20 33.97
CA LYS A 373 -2.62 -12.82 35.22
C LYS A 373 -2.82 -13.97 36.19
N ALA A 374 -1.74 -14.59 36.61
CA ALA A 374 -1.81 -15.68 37.56
C ALA A 374 -2.55 -15.17 38.81
N THR A 375 -3.77 -15.66 39.01
CA THR A 375 -4.52 -15.39 40.22
C THR A 375 -4.05 -16.41 41.24
N TYR A 376 -3.26 -15.96 42.19
CA TYR A 376 -2.83 -16.82 43.28
C TYR A 376 -4.00 -16.99 44.22
N ILE A 377 -4.30 -18.26 44.52
CA ILE A 377 -5.29 -18.64 45.51
C ILE A 377 -4.66 -19.56 46.52
N PHE A 378 -5.14 -19.53 47.76
CA PHE A 378 -4.71 -20.48 48.77
C PHE A 378 -5.76 -21.59 48.89
N VAL A 379 -5.36 -22.84 48.62
CA VAL A 379 -6.27 -23.98 48.73
C VAL A 379 -6.28 -24.42 50.20
N VAL A 380 -7.45 -24.34 50.83
CA VAL A 380 -7.66 -24.72 52.25
C VAL A 380 -8.05 -26.18 52.39
N GLY A 381 -8.78 -26.69 51.42
CA GLY A 381 -9.24 -28.05 51.41
C GLY A 381 -9.60 -28.52 50.00
N TYR A 382 -9.54 -29.82 49.82
CA TYR A 382 -9.86 -30.48 48.56
C TYR A 382 -10.72 -31.70 48.82
N GLU A 383 -11.79 -31.86 48.04
CA GLU A 383 -12.68 -33.03 48.10
C GLU A 383 -12.73 -33.67 46.73
N GLN A 384 -12.29 -34.94 46.68
CA GLN A 384 -12.37 -35.73 45.46
C GLN A 384 -13.77 -36.26 45.27
N GLY A 385 -14.36 -35.99 44.12
CA GLY A 385 -15.69 -36.47 43.79
C GLY A 385 -15.75 -37.99 43.69
N SER A 386 -16.80 -38.58 44.28
CA SER A 386 -17.02 -40.02 44.25
C SER A 386 -17.66 -40.47 42.93
N THR A 387 -17.07 -41.45 42.26
CA THR A 387 -17.41 -41.92 40.91
C THR A 387 -18.54 -42.95 40.82
N VAL A 388 -19.27 -43.24 41.92
CA VAL A 388 -20.16 -44.44 41.94
C VAL A 388 -21.49 -44.26 41.21
N LEU A 389 -22.00 -43.05 40.99
CA LEU A 389 -23.33 -42.84 40.37
C LEU A 389 -23.56 -41.65 39.48
N SER A 390 -22.59 -40.76 39.26
CA SER A 390 -22.66 -39.64 38.30
C SER A 390 -21.29 -39.01 38.10
N LYS A 391 -21.15 -38.15 37.09
CA LYS A 391 -19.95 -37.29 36.91
C LYS A 391 -19.71 -36.51 38.21
N ALA A 392 -18.95 -37.08 39.13
CA ALA A 392 -18.50 -36.38 40.32
C ALA A 392 -17.44 -35.37 39.88
N THR A 393 -17.64 -34.13 40.23
CA THR A 393 -16.68 -33.05 40.04
C THR A 393 -15.90 -32.87 41.34
N ASP A 394 -14.58 -32.82 41.20
CA ASP A 394 -13.69 -32.47 42.29
C ASP A 394 -13.95 -31.04 42.73
N LYS A 395 -13.87 -30.78 44.03
CA LYS A 395 -14.10 -29.47 44.62
C LYS A 395 -12.93 -29.04 45.47
N ALA A 396 -12.64 -27.76 45.48
CA ALA A 396 -11.66 -27.16 46.35
C ALA A 396 -12.28 -25.97 47.10
N LEU A 397 -11.96 -25.85 48.38
CA LEU A 397 -12.21 -24.65 49.17
C LEU A 397 -10.98 -23.75 49.05
N ILE A 398 -11.17 -22.55 48.52
CA ILE A 398 -10.09 -21.61 48.25
C ILE A 398 -10.26 -20.31 49.04
N ILE A 399 -9.15 -19.64 49.32
CA ILE A 399 -9.12 -18.25 49.78
C ILE A 399 -8.52 -17.41 48.63
N ASN A 400 -9.27 -16.44 48.18
CA ASN A 400 -8.84 -15.45 47.18
C ASN A 400 -7.87 -14.41 47.79
N THR A 401 -7.18 -13.67 46.96
CA THR A 401 -6.24 -12.62 47.43
C THR A 401 -6.90 -11.46 48.16
N ASP A 402 -8.22 -11.30 48.02
CA ASP A 402 -9.02 -10.34 48.77
C ASP A 402 -9.52 -10.89 50.16
N GLY A 403 -9.16 -12.13 50.49
CA GLY A 403 -9.52 -12.78 51.73
C GLY A 403 -10.88 -13.46 51.71
N THR A 404 -11.60 -13.47 50.61
CA THR A 404 -12.88 -14.20 50.49
C THR A 404 -12.61 -15.69 50.35
N MET A 405 -13.51 -16.49 50.98
CA MET A 405 -13.51 -17.96 50.85
C MET A 405 -14.63 -18.40 49.94
N GLU A 406 -14.33 -19.31 49.02
CA GLU A 406 -15.34 -19.92 48.15
C GLU A 406 -15.02 -21.38 47.81
N GLU A 407 -16.06 -22.13 47.47
CA GLU A 407 -15.92 -23.50 46.97
C GLU A 407 -15.93 -23.45 45.44
N VAL A 408 -14.90 -23.97 44.81
CA VAL A 408 -14.76 -24.03 43.35
C VAL A 408 -14.70 -25.45 42.83
N THR A 409 -15.17 -25.67 41.63
CA THR A 409 -15.04 -26.95 40.93
C THR A 409 -13.65 -27.01 40.26
N VAL A 410 -12.94 -28.10 40.55
CA VAL A 410 -11.63 -28.35 39.94
C VAL A 410 -11.80 -29.08 38.60
N ARG A 411 -11.14 -28.60 37.57
CA ARG A 411 -11.16 -29.21 36.23
C ARG A 411 -9.85 -29.94 35.98
N ASP A 412 -9.89 -31.26 35.98
CA ASP A 412 -8.69 -32.12 35.78
C ASP A 412 -8.13 -32.00 34.36
N ASP A 413 -8.96 -31.66 33.37
CA ASP A 413 -8.56 -31.56 31.97
C ASP A 413 -7.68 -30.36 31.65
N LYS A 414 -7.57 -29.40 32.58
CA LYS A 414 -6.75 -28.20 32.45
C LYS A 414 -5.53 -28.15 33.40
N ALA A 415 -5.41 -29.16 34.28
CA ALA A 415 -4.28 -29.20 35.21
C ALA A 415 -3.01 -29.71 34.54
N THR A 416 -1.95 -28.90 34.54
CA THR A 416 -0.63 -29.34 34.13
C THR A 416 0.05 -30.09 35.29
N GLY A 417 0.10 -31.42 35.15
CA GLY A 417 0.72 -32.32 36.15
C GLY A 417 -0.31 -33.07 37.00
N ASP A 418 0.16 -34.06 37.73
CA ASP A 418 -0.67 -34.89 38.59
C ASP A 418 -1.29 -34.03 39.72
N ALA A 419 -2.55 -33.65 39.56
CA ALA A 419 -3.26 -32.74 40.46
C ALA A 419 -3.32 -33.31 41.89
N ALA A 420 -3.36 -34.63 42.03
CA ALA A 420 -3.38 -35.32 43.34
C ALA A 420 -2.03 -35.19 44.12
N SER A 421 -0.97 -34.80 43.48
CA SER A 421 0.37 -34.67 44.11
C SER A 421 0.77 -33.25 44.50
N ARG A 422 -0.11 -32.25 44.18
CA ARG A 422 0.20 -30.82 44.36
C ARG A 422 -0.73 -30.04 45.27
N ILE A 423 -1.74 -30.69 45.86
CA ILE A 423 -2.64 -30.10 46.86
C ILE A 423 -2.31 -30.59 48.25
#